data_5add6547a7cf53f4c40b2dc064bc4657
#
_entry.id   5add6547a7cf53f4c40b2dc064bc4657
#
_cell.length_a   1.000
_cell.length_b   1.000
_cell.length_c   1.000
_cell.angle_alpha   90.00
_cell.angle_beta   90.00
_cell.angle_gamma   90.00
#
_symmetry.space_group_name_H-M   'P 1'
#
loop_
_entity.id
_entity.type
_entity.pdbx_description
1 polymer ?
#
loop_
_entity_poly.entity_id
_entity_poly.type
_entity_poly.pdbx_seq_one_letter_code
_entity_poly.pdbx_strand_id
1 'polypeptide(L)'
;MPLSRRTFLAAGAAAAATGLTGCGSRSSLGAANELSMWTWVGSVNDDLIAQAEKGIPGYDGLKLSMTRIGSNYKTKVLTALAGKSLVPDIVAINDDVATYFPNADQFLDLYELGAREHEHDFLPWKWKLGVTPQNKMMAYPMDTGPTALFYRSDILAKAGIDVDPAAIAEQAPDWNSYIALGKKIQQAVPGSSITDNVNSIFSYRMAQQPKRYMTPEGQYIGDQDHVREAFDLAVRVVKEGLSANAQDGSTDAKAIISNGKLATFSAAVWWAQLGPKNAAPKTKGLWRVTAAPGGAGNRGGSFLAITKYCKNPAAAFAFISWLESAKNQAQAFLDPVLFPSTPASYTDSRLSAPDDFFGGQQIVDTFAESAKKYPGAYFSPYDSIIGSPLSAELVNIETSGKAPEQAWNDAQHQIERELTRAGAI
;
A
#
# COMPACT_ATOMS: atom_id res chain seq x y z
N MET A 1 -12.63 -56.13 -25.91
CA MET A 1 -11.84 -55.80 -27.10
C MET A 1 -11.67 -54.27 -27.11
N PRO A 2 -10.49 -53.75 -26.99
CA PRO A 2 -10.29 -52.30 -26.99
C PRO A 2 -10.17 -51.77 -28.44
N LEU A 3 -10.98 -50.77 -28.80
CA LEU A 3 -10.95 -50.11 -30.07
C LEU A 3 -9.74 -49.15 -30.17
N SER A 4 -9.01 -49.33 -31.21
CA SER A 4 -7.72 -48.68 -31.55
C SER A 4 -7.91 -47.22 -31.94
N ARG A 5 -6.98 -46.37 -31.50
CA ARG A 5 -6.86 -44.90 -31.73
C ARG A 5 -6.63 -44.44 -33.18
N ARG A 6 -6.84 -45.32 -34.16
CA ARG A 6 -6.56 -45.04 -35.59
C ARG A 6 -7.78 -44.79 -36.46
N THR A 7 -9.02 -44.81 -35.94
CA THR A 7 -10.25 -44.70 -36.76
C THR A 7 -10.95 -43.33 -36.64
N PHE A 8 -10.31 -42.31 -36.07
CA PHE A 8 -10.93 -40.98 -35.87
C PHE A 8 -10.32 -39.87 -36.80
N LEU A 9 -9.50 -40.20 -37.78
CA LEU A 9 -8.85 -39.25 -38.64
C LEU A 9 -9.26 -39.28 -40.13
N ALA A 10 -10.40 -39.88 -40.47
CA ALA A 10 -10.84 -40.02 -41.85
C ALA A 10 -12.29 -39.58 -42.15
N ALA A 11 -12.87 -38.67 -41.36
CA ALA A 11 -14.20 -38.11 -41.64
C ALA A 11 -14.28 -36.63 -41.31
N GLY A 12 -13.45 -35.80 -41.97
CA GLY A 12 -13.41 -34.36 -41.66
C GLY A 12 -12.83 -33.47 -42.77
N ALA A 13 -12.84 -33.95 -43.99
CA ALA A 13 -12.27 -33.20 -45.12
C ALA A 13 -13.26 -33.04 -46.30
N ALA A 14 -14.43 -32.45 -46.05
CA ALA A 14 -15.30 -31.99 -47.15
C ALA A 14 -16.43 -31.08 -46.61
N ALA A 15 -16.15 -29.91 -46.04
CA ALA A 15 -17.09 -28.78 -45.90
C ALA A 15 -16.38 -27.57 -45.26
N ALA A 16 -15.47 -26.93 -46.02
CA ALA A 16 -14.93 -25.63 -45.58
C ALA A 16 -14.36 -24.85 -46.77
N ALA A 17 -15.24 -24.46 -47.67
CA ALA A 17 -14.92 -23.49 -48.70
C ALA A 17 -16.10 -22.54 -48.93
N THR A 18 -16.53 -21.81 -47.88
CA THR A 18 -17.31 -20.56 -48.03
C THR A 18 -17.19 -19.83 -46.69
N GLY A 19 -16.60 -18.62 -46.71
CA GLY A 19 -16.76 -17.68 -45.59
C GLY A 19 -15.51 -17.34 -44.78
N LEU A 20 -14.36 -17.10 -45.37
CA LEU A 20 -13.26 -16.37 -44.77
C LEU A 20 -13.42 -14.86 -45.01
N THR A 21 -14.53 -14.29 -44.55
CA THR A 21 -14.60 -12.90 -44.17
C THR A 21 -14.76 -12.88 -42.63
N GLY A 22 -13.82 -13.47 -41.94
CA GLY A 22 -13.64 -13.33 -40.54
C GLY A 22 -13.08 -11.94 -40.28
N CYS A 23 -13.96 -10.98 -39.97
CA CYS A 23 -13.60 -9.81 -39.20
C CYS A 23 -12.81 -10.28 -37.98
N GLY A 24 -11.49 -10.14 -38.04
CA GLY A 24 -10.70 -9.98 -36.85
C GLY A 24 -11.26 -8.77 -36.14
N SER A 25 -12.21 -8.98 -35.23
CA SER A 25 -12.55 -8.02 -34.21
C SER A 25 -11.28 -7.86 -33.37
N ARG A 26 -10.34 -7.03 -33.87
CA ARG A 26 -9.59 -6.19 -32.94
C ARG A 26 -10.69 -5.52 -32.15
N SER A 27 -10.89 -5.93 -30.90
CA SER A 27 -11.60 -5.14 -29.94
C SER A 27 -10.91 -3.79 -29.96
N SER A 28 -11.50 -2.83 -30.71
CA SER A 28 -11.10 -1.44 -30.67
C SER A 28 -11.40 -1.02 -29.26
N LEU A 29 -10.39 -1.00 -28.41
CA LEU A 29 -10.46 -0.36 -27.12
C LEU A 29 -10.78 1.12 -27.41
N GLY A 30 -12.03 1.50 -27.17
CA GLY A 30 -12.53 2.84 -27.00
C GLY A 30 -12.80 3.68 -28.26
N ALA A 31 -13.98 4.23 -28.31
CA ALA A 31 -14.27 5.48 -28.99
C ALA A 31 -13.39 6.61 -28.38
N ALA A 32 -13.22 7.75 -29.07
CA ALA A 32 -12.39 8.86 -28.61
C ALA A 32 -12.69 9.35 -27.18
N ASN A 33 -13.85 9.02 -26.60
CA ASN A 33 -14.31 9.37 -25.25
C ASN A 33 -14.38 8.18 -24.29
N GLU A 34 -13.77 7.04 -24.59
CA GLU A 34 -13.74 5.87 -23.72
C GLU A 34 -12.31 5.64 -23.19
N LEU A 35 -12.17 5.54 -21.88
CA LEU A 35 -10.93 5.21 -21.20
C LEU A 35 -11.08 3.90 -20.45
N SER A 36 -10.12 3.01 -20.61
CA SER A 36 -10.00 1.78 -19.83
C SER A 36 -9.06 1.96 -18.66
N MET A 37 -9.46 1.48 -17.46
CA MET A 37 -8.65 1.58 -16.25
C MET A 37 -8.61 0.27 -15.50
N TRP A 38 -7.41 -0.17 -15.13
CA TRP A 38 -7.21 -1.32 -14.25
C TRP A 38 -6.83 -0.87 -12.85
N THR A 39 -7.54 -1.45 -11.87
CA THR A 39 -7.34 -1.19 -10.45
C THR A 39 -7.48 -2.50 -9.65
N TRP A 40 -7.21 -2.46 -8.36
CA TRP A 40 -7.63 -3.52 -7.43
C TRP A 40 -8.98 -3.17 -6.78
N VAL A 41 -9.59 -4.16 -6.13
CA VAL A 41 -10.88 -3.97 -5.45
C VAL A 41 -10.72 -2.99 -4.28
N GLY A 42 -11.60 -1.99 -4.21
CA GLY A 42 -11.58 -0.98 -3.14
C GLY A 42 -10.53 0.13 -3.30
N SER A 43 -9.96 0.30 -4.51
CA SER A 43 -8.96 1.34 -4.78
C SER A 43 -9.52 2.67 -5.27
N VAL A 44 -10.74 2.71 -5.74
CA VAL A 44 -11.38 3.91 -6.29
C VAL A 44 -12.83 3.98 -5.84
N ASN A 45 -13.28 5.18 -5.50
CA ASN A 45 -14.66 5.44 -5.09
C ASN A 45 -15.59 5.39 -6.31
N ASP A 46 -16.65 4.56 -6.24
CA ASP A 46 -17.58 4.35 -7.35
C ASP A 46 -18.43 5.59 -7.66
N ASP A 47 -18.75 6.39 -6.65
CA ASP A 47 -19.51 7.62 -6.85
C ASP A 47 -18.69 8.67 -7.62
N LEU A 48 -17.37 8.72 -7.40
CA LEU A 48 -16.48 9.58 -8.19
C LEU A 48 -16.40 9.13 -9.64
N ILE A 49 -16.36 7.82 -9.90
CA ILE A 49 -16.40 7.30 -11.28
C ILE A 49 -17.72 7.71 -11.95
N ALA A 50 -18.86 7.49 -11.29
CA ALA A 50 -20.17 7.88 -11.82
C ALA A 50 -20.30 9.42 -12.02
N GLN A 51 -19.63 10.22 -11.21
CA GLN A 51 -19.58 11.68 -11.40
C GLN A 51 -18.72 12.04 -12.62
N ALA A 52 -17.56 11.40 -12.81
CA ALA A 52 -16.69 11.64 -13.96
C ALA A 52 -17.38 11.30 -15.28
N GLU A 53 -18.20 10.26 -15.32
CA GLU A 53 -18.97 9.87 -16.51
C GLU A 53 -20.07 10.87 -16.87
N LYS A 54 -20.59 11.64 -15.89
CA LYS A 54 -21.54 12.74 -16.16
C LYS A 54 -20.85 13.96 -16.76
N GLY A 55 -19.56 14.14 -16.50
CA GLY A 55 -18.73 15.21 -17.05
C GLY A 55 -17.67 15.67 -16.06
N ILE A 56 -16.48 15.88 -16.60
CA ILE A 56 -15.33 16.53 -15.95
C ILE A 56 -14.97 17.78 -16.74
N PRO A 57 -14.20 18.74 -16.17
CA PRO A 57 -13.80 19.93 -16.90
C PRO A 57 -13.15 19.59 -18.25
N GLY A 58 -13.73 20.10 -19.34
CA GLY A 58 -13.28 19.88 -20.72
C GLY A 58 -13.72 18.58 -21.38
N TYR A 59 -14.45 17.70 -20.68
CA TYR A 59 -14.89 16.40 -21.23
C TYR A 59 -16.29 16.04 -20.74
N ASP A 60 -17.27 16.16 -21.62
CA ASP A 60 -18.63 15.70 -21.39
C ASP A 60 -18.81 14.27 -21.95
N GLY A 61 -19.51 13.41 -21.19
CA GLY A 61 -19.85 12.06 -21.63
C GLY A 61 -18.65 11.12 -21.75
N LEU A 62 -17.65 11.28 -20.89
CA LEU A 62 -16.54 10.35 -20.77
C LEU A 62 -17.05 8.97 -20.31
N LYS A 63 -16.65 7.89 -20.98
CA LYS A 63 -16.96 6.52 -20.58
C LYS A 63 -15.75 5.87 -19.94
N LEU A 64 -15.93 5.33 -18.75
CA LEU A 64 -14.86 4.70 -17.98
C LEU A 64 -15.07 3.19 -17.88
N SER A 65 -14.27 2.43 -18.62
CA SER A 65 -14.26 0.97 -18.57
C SER A 65 -13.35 0.48 -17.44
N MET A 66 -13.92 0.31 -16.23
CA MET A 66 -13.20 -0.07 -15.03
C MET A 66 -13.03 -1.59 -14.91
N THR A 67 -11.80 -2.09 -14.77
CA THR A 67 -11.52 -3.49 -14.45
C THR A 67 -10.89 -3.59 -13.08
N ARG A 68 -11.64 -4.12 -12.10
CA ARG A 68 -11.17 -4.37 -10.75
C ARG A 68 -10.61 -5.79 -10.63
N ILE A 69 -9.31 -5.89 -10.45
CA ILE A 69 -8.59 -7.17 -10.39
C ILE A 69 -8.31 -7.49 -8.93
N GLY A 70 -8.67 -8.68 -8.50
CA GLY A 70 -8.43 -9.17 -7.12
C GLY A 70 -6.96 -9.56 -6.91
N SER A 71 -6.69 -10.85 -6.68
CA SER A 71 -5.34 -11.36 -6.49
C SER A 71 -4.45 -11.18 -7.72
N ASN A 72 -3.13 -11.07 -7.50
CA ASN A 72 -2.10 -11.00 -8.55
C ASN A 72 -2.20 -9.78 -9.49
N TYR A 73 -2.76 -8.67 -9.00
CA TYR A 73 -2.92 -7.44 -9.77
C TYR A 73 -1.61 -6.99 -10.45
N LYS A 74 -0.54 -6.80 -9.67
CA LYS A 74 0.79 -6.39 -10.18
C LYS A 74 1.30 -7.31 -11.30
N THR A 75 1.22 -8.62 -11.08
CA THR A 75 1.66 -9.60 -12.09
C THR A 75 0.88 -9.47 -13.38
N LYS A 76 -0.44 -9.23 -13.32
CA LYS A 76 -1.27 -9.04 -14.51
C LYS A 76 -0.90 -7.76 -15.26
N VAL A 77 -0.66 -6.64 -14.56
CA VAL A 77 -0.21 -5.39 -15.16
C VAL A 77 1.13 -5.60 -15.87
N LEU A 78 2.13 -6.15 -15.19
CA LEU A 78 3.46 -6.40 -15.76
C LEU A 78 3.40 -7.36 -16.97
N THR A 79 2.55 -8.39 -16.91
CA THR A 79 2.36 -9.34 -18.01
C THR A 79 1.73 -8.65 -19.24
N ALA A 80 0.70 -7.81 -19.05
CA ALA A 80 0.07 -7.06 -20.13
C ALA A 80 1.07 -6.09 -20.79
N LEU A 81 1.85 -5.35 -19.98
CA LEU A 81 2.89 -4.44 -20.46
C LEU A 81 3.96 -5.20 -21.25
N ALA A 82 4.47 -6.32 -20.74
CA ALA A 82 5.46 -7.14 -21.43
C ALA A 82 4.92 -7.75 -22.73
N GLY A 83 3.68 -8.23 -22.70
CA GLY A 83 3.00 -8.81 -23.87
C GLY A 83 2.49 -7.76 -24.86
N LYS A 84 2.47 -6.48 -24.50
CA LYS A 84 1.96 -5.36 -25.32
C LYS A 84 0.55 -5.62 -25.86
N SER A 85 -0.26 -6.32 -25.06
CA SER A 85 -1.60 -6.76 -25.44
C SER A 85 -2.58 -6.56 -24.30
N LEU A 86 -3.78 -6.06 -24.62
CA LEU A 86 -4.85 -5.74 -23.67
C LEU A 86 -4.39 -4.77 -22.57
N VAL A 87 -3.41 -3.92 -22.87
CA VAL A 87 -2.91 -2.91 -21.92
C VAL A 87 -3.97 -1.81 -21.81
N PRO A 88 -4.45 -1.47 -20.59
CA PRO A 88 -5.43 -0.41 -20.41
C PRO A 88 -4.79 0.97 -20.62
N ASP A 89 -5.63 2.00 -20.76
CA ASP A 89 -5.18 3.40 -20.84
C ASP A 89 -4.58 3.89 -19.53
N ILE A 90 -5.19 3.51 -18.40
CA ILE A 90 -4.77 3.90 -17.05
C ILE A 90 -4.58 2.66 -16.18
N VAL A 91 -3.52 2.65 -15.39
CA VAL A 91 -3.27 1.64 -14.35
C VAL A 91 -3.06 2.30 -13.00
N ALA A 92 -3.65 1.72 -11.96
CA ALA A 92 -3.30 2.06 -10.59
C ALA A 92 -2.00 1.32 -10.20
N ILE A 93 -1.14 1.96 -9.44
CA ILE A 93 0.14 1.41 -8.98
C ILE A 93 0.22 1.61 -7.47
N ASN A 94 0.62 0.57 -6.73
CA ASN A 94 0.83 0.65 -5.28
C ASN A 94 2.11 1.44 -4.92
N ASP A 95 2.43 1.49 -3.64
CA ASP A 95 3.62 2.14 -3.08
C ASP A 95 4.96 1.60 -3.61
N ASP A 96 4.94 0.45 -4.25
CA ASP A 96 6.09 -0.13 -4.94
C ASP A 96 6.31 0.43 -6.36
N VAL A 97 5.90 1.68 -6.60
CA VAL A 97 5.97 2.36 -7.90
C VAL A 97 7.35 2.29 -8.55
N ALA A 98 8.42 2.34 -7.77
CA ALA A 98 9.79 2.25 -8.27
C ALA A 98 10.09 0.94 -9.01
N THR A 99 9.36 -0.15 -8.73
CA THR A 99 9.52 -1.42 -9.45
C THR A 99 9.12 -1.35 -10.93
N TYR A 100 8.39 -0.31 -11.31
CA TYR A 100 7.99 -0.04 -12.69
C TYR A 100 8.98 0.88 -13.43
N PHE A 101 9.91 1.54 -12.75
CA PHE A 101 10.87 2.46 -13.36
C PHE A 101 11.75 1.82 -14.46
N PRO A 102 12.19 0.56 -14.34
CA PRO A 102 12.88 -0.10 -15.45
C PRO A 102 12.06 -0.20 -16.74
N ASN A 103 10.73 -0.13 -16.62
CA ASN A 103 9.79 -0.17 -17.73
C ASN A 103 9.08 1.19 -17.94
N ALA A 104 9.68 2.30 -17.52
CA ALA A 104 9.07 3.62 -17.62
C ALA A 104 8.78 4.07 -19.07
N ASP A 105 9.41 3.44 -20.05
CA ASP A 105 9.10 3.62 -21.49
C ASP A 105 7.70 3.10 -21.89
N GLN A 106 7.05 2.29 -21.05
CA GLN A 106 5.69 1.80 -21.26
C GLN A 106 4.61 2.78 -20.81
N PHE A 107 4.99 3.88 -20.16
CA PHE A 107 4.11 4.90 -19.63
C PHE A 107 4.38 6.24 -20.29
N LEU A 108 3.42 7.15 -20.25
CA LEU A 108 3.60 8.53 -20.70
C LEU A 108 4.34 9.35 -19.63
N ASP A 109 4.98 10.44 -20.05
CA ASP A 109 5.48 11.45 -19.15
C ASP A 109 4.34 12.43 -18.82
N LEU A 110 3.86 12.40 -17.59
CA LEU A 110 2.74 13.25 -17.18
C LEU A 110 3.13 14.73 -17.12
N TYR A 111 4.42 15.05 -17.05
CA TYR A 111 4.89 16.43 -17.17
C TYR A 111 4.60 17.04 -18.55
N GLU A 112 4.65 16.23 -19.59
CA GLU A 112 4.26 16.65 -20.95
C GLU A 112 2.75 16.87 -21.09
N LEU A 113 1.94 16.33 -20.16
CA LEU A 113 0.49 16.51 -20.13
C LEU A 113 0.03 17.61 -19.15
N GLY A 114 0.95 18.34 -18.53
CA GLY A 114 0.65 19.47 -17.66
C GLY A 114 0.72 19.17 -16.15
N ALA A 115 1.20 17.98 -15.73
CA ALA A 115 1.24 17.61 -14.32
C ALA A 115 2.00 18.60 -13.41
N ARG A 116 3.00 19.34 -13.94
CA ARG A 116 3.78 20.32 -13.15
C ARG A 116 2.92 21.42 -12.53
N GLU A 117 1.79 21.75 -13.14
CA GLU A 117 0.88 22.77 -12.64
C GLU A 117 0.25 22.37 -11.29
N HIS A 118 0.19 21.06 -11.00
CA HIS A 118 -0.41 20.49 -9.80
C HIS A 118 0.60 20.09 -8.72
N GLU A 119 1.92 20.21 -8.97
CA GLU A 119 2.96 19.74 -8.03
C GLU A 119 2.79 20.33 -6.63
N HIS A 120 2.42 21.61 -6.53
CA HIS A 120 2.24 22.30 -5.25
C HIS A 120 0.99 21.88 -4.46
N ASP A 121 0.06 21.16 -5.07
CA ASP A 121 -1.14 20.64 -4.42
C ASP A 121 -0.85 19.42 -3.54
N PHE A 122 0.24 18.71 -3.80
CA PHE A 122 0.57 17.43 -3.19
C PHE A 122 1.68 17.55 -2.15
N LEU A 123 1.73 16.54 -1.27
CA LEU A 123 2.88 16.35 -0.37
C LEU A 123 4.16 16.18 -1.21
N PRO A 124 5.21 16.99 -1.00
CA PRO A 124 6.41 16.97 -1.84
C PRO A 124 7.09 15.60 -1.92
N TRP A 125 7.14 14.87 -0.79
CA TRP A 125 7.72 13.53 -0.77
C TRP A 125 6.90 12.53 -1.59
N LYS A 126 5.57 12.67 -1.59
CA LYS A 126 4.68 11.78 -2.34
C LYS A 126 4.77 12.05 -3.85
N TRP A 127 4.82 13.32 -4.25
CA TRP A 127 5.03 13.72 -5.63
C TRP A 127 6.33 13.14 -6.19
N LYS A 128 7.42 13.31 -5.44
CA LYS A 128 8.75 12.82 -5.83
C LYS A 128 8.79 11.31 -6.08
N LEU A 129 8.00 10.50 -5.36
CA LEU A 129 7.95 9.05 -5.56
C LEU A 129 7.38 8.64 -6.92
N GLY A 130 6.54 9.47 -7.55
CA GLY A 130 6.00 9.23 -8.90
C GLY A 130 6.97 9.59 -10.03
N VAL A 131 8.12 10.21 -9.71
CA VAL A 131 9.12 10.70 -10.67
C VAL A 131 10.30 9.76 -10.73
N THR A 132 10.66 9.34 -11.96
CA THR A 132 11.82 8.46 -12.18
C THR A 132 13.14 9.19 -11.95
N PRO A 133 14.28 8.48 -11.78
CA PRO A 133 15.60 9.10 -11.70
C PRO A 133 15.97 9.97 -12.91
N GLN A 134 15.35 9.71 -14.08
CA GLN A 134 15.54 10.50 -15.31
C GLN A 134 14.60 11.70 -15.40
N ASN A 135 13.97 12.09 -14.27
CA ASN A 135 13.05 13.22 -14.16
C ASN A 135 11.78 13.13 -15.04
N LYS A 136 11.32 11.90 -15.30
CA LYS A 136 10.03 11.63 -15.94
C LYS A 136 8.97 11.41 -14.87
N MET A 137 7.87 12.13 -14.91
CA MET A 137 6.72 11.83 -14.05
C MET A 137 5.93 10.66 -14.63
N MET A 138 6.23 9.47 -14.14
CA MET A 138 5.60 8.24 -14.61
C MET A 138 4.23 8.00 -13.97
N ALA A 139 4.04 8.43 -12.73
CA ALA A 139 2.86 8.09 -11.95
C ALA A 139 2.37 9.27 -11.10
N TYR A 140 1.06 9.57 -11.20
CA TYR A 140 0.40 10.67 -10.50
C TYR A 140 -0.01 10.24 -9.09
N PRO A 141 0.26 11.03 -8.04
CA PRO A 141 -0.09 10.65 -6.67
C PRO A 141 -1.60 10.46 -6.48
N MET A 142 -1.97 9.39 -5.80
CA MET A 142 -3.35 9.07 -5.47
C MET A 142 -3.61 9.26 -3.96
N ASP A 143 -3.13 8.35 -3.15
CA ASP A 143 -3.31 8.38 -1.69
C ASP A 143 -1.98 8.19 -0.95
N THR A 144 -2.03 8.25 0.38
CA THR A 144 -0.89 8.00 1.27
C THR A 144 -1.28 7.03 2.38
N GLY A 145 -0.29 6.47 3.05
CA GLY A 145 -0.46 5.58 4.20
C GLY A 145 0.23 6.10 5.46
N PRO A 146 -0.11 7.29 5.97
CA PRO A 146 0.51 7.82 7.18
C PRO A 146 0.27 6.88 8.35
N THR A 147 1.28 6.76 9.23
CA THR A 147 1.26 5.82 10.35
C THR A 147 0.91 6.50 11.66
N ALA A 148 0.23 5.76 12.53
CA ALA A 148 -0.13 6.16 13.89
C ALA A 148 -0.15 4.94 14.82
N LEU A 149 -0.27 5.17 16.12
CA LEU A 149 -0.50 4.13 17.11
C LEU A 149 -2.00 4.00 17.40
N PHE A 150 -2.57 2.86 17.07
CA PHE A 150 -3.90 2.45 17.47
C PHE A 150 -3.82 1.73 18.81
N TYR A 151 -4.80 1.96 19.69
CA TYR A 151 -4.85 1.26 20.98
C TYR A 151 -6.27 1.06 21.51
N ARG A 152 -6.44 0.04 22.34
CA ARG A 152 -7.67 -0.30 23.05
C ARG A 152 -7.68 0.43 24.40
N SER A 153 -8.47 1.49 24.48
CA SER A 153 -8.59 2.30 25.70
C SER A 153 -9.07 1.49 26.91
N ASP A 154 -9.97 0.55 26.72
CA ASP A 154 -10.47 -0.32 27.80
C ASP A 154 -9.40 -1.29 28.33
N ILE A 155 -8.49 -1.76 27.48
CA ILE A 155 -7.38 -2.64 27.89
C ILE A 155 -6.31 -1.84 28.64
N LEU A 156 -5.95 -0.66 28.13
CA LEU A 156 -4.98 0.20 28.77
C LEU A 156 -5.50 0.70 30.13
N ALA A 157 -6.79 1.04 30.22
CA ALA A 157 -7.41 1.41 31.50
C ALA A 157 -7.33 0.29 32.53
N LYS A 158 -7.52 -0.99 32.16
CA LYS A 158 -7.32 -2.15 33.07
C LYS A 158 -5.88 -2.25 33.55
N ALA A 159 -4.90 -1.77 32.76
CA ALA A 159 -3.50 -1.72 33.15
C ALA A 159 -3.15 -0.47 34.00
N GLY A 160 -4.13 0.34 34.36
CA GLY A 160 -3.92 1.58 35.12
C GLY A 160 -3.15 2.65 34.34
N ILE A 161 -3.31 2.65 33.00
CA ILE A 161 -2.68 3.58 32.07
C ILE A 161 -3.71 4.67 31.73
N ASP A 162 -3.29 5.93 31.76
CA ASP A 162 -4.10 7.02 31.26
C ASP A 162 -4.34 6.82 29.76
N VAL A 163 -5.60 6.84 29.34
CA VAL A 163 -6.03 6.52 27.98
C VAL A 163 -6.21 7.74 27.07
N ASP A 164 -5.90 8.93 27.58
CA ASP A 164 -5.88 10.14 26.76
C ASP A 164 -4.83 9.99 25.64
N PRO A 165 -5.14 10.32 24.39
CA PRO A 165 -4.20 10.18 23.28
C PRO A 165 -2.89 10.94 23.46
N ALA A 166 -2.91 12.14 24.08
CA ALA A 166 -1.70 12.90 24.35
C ALA A 166 -0.85 12.21 25.44
N ALA A 167 -1.49 11.70 26.49
CA ALA A 167 -0.80 10.96 27.55
C ALA A 167 -0.14 9.67 27.03
N ILE A 168 -0.76 8.97 26.09
CA ILE A 168 -0.15 7.79 25.47
C ILE A 168 1.02 8.19 24.56
N ALA A 169 0.92 9.29 23.79
CA ALA A 169 2.04 9.80 22.99
C ALA A 169 3.26 10.16 23.85
N GLU A 170 3.04 10.75 25.02
CA GLU A 170 4.09 11.07 26.00
C GLU A 170 4.70 9.83 26.64
N GLN A 171 3.92 8.77 26.86
CA GLN A 171 4.40 7.50 27.43
C GLN A 171 5.13 6.62 26.41
N ALA A 172 4.86 6.76 25.11
CA ALA A 172 5.46 5.96 24.05
C ALA A 172 6.03 6.85 22.92
N PRO A 173 6.93 7.82 23.22
CA PRO A 173 7.49 8.72 22.22
C PRO A 173 8.44 8.01 21.27
N ASP A 174 9.00 6.87 21.68
CA ASP A 174 9.93 6.06 20.89
C ASP A 174 9.64 4.56 21.07
N TRP A 175 10.32 3.74 20.27
CA TRP A 175 10.11 2.29 20.25
C TRP A 175 10.52 1.61 21.57
N ASN A 176 11.51 2.12 22.31
CA ASN A 176 11.91 1.56 23.60
C ASN A 176 10.82 1.80 24.66
N SER A 177 10.31 3.01 24.72
CA SER A 177 9.20 3.40 25.59
C SER A 177 7.93 2.63 25.23
N TYR A 178 7.66 2.41 23.94
CA TYR A 178 6.53 1.61 23.47
C TYR A 178 6.63 0.13 23.92
N ILE A 179 7.81 -0.47 23.84
CA ILE A 179 8.04 -1.82 24.36
C ILE A 179 7.82 -1.85 25.88
N ALA A 180 8.32 -0.84 26.61
CA ALA A 180 8.10 -0.75 28.05
C ALA A 180 6.60 -0.61 28.40
N LEU A 181 5.85 0.19 27.65
CA LEU A 181 4.39 0.29 27.75
C LEU A 181 3.73 -1.07 27.51
N GLY A 182 4.15 -1.79 26.47
CA GLY A 182 3.66 -3.14 26.15
C GLY A 182 3.86 -4.13 27.29
N LYS A 183 5.02 -4.12 27.94
CA LYS A 183 5.29 -4.94 29.15
C LYS A 183 4.35 -4.61 30.30
N LYS A 184 4.14 -3.31 30.57
CA LYS A 184 3.21 -2.87 31.60
C LYS A 184 1.79 -3.35 31.32
N ILE A 185 1.34 -3.27 30.07
CA ILE A 185 0.02 -3.77 29.66
C ILE A 185 -0.05 -5.30 29.87
N GLN A 186 0.95 -6.06 29.41
CA GLN A 186 0.96 -7.51 29.52
C GLN A 186 1.02 -8.02 30.95
N GLN A 187 1.72 -7.31 31.84
CA GLN A 187 1.73 -7.62 33.29
C GLN A 187 0.34 -7.49 33.92
N ALA A 188 -0.41 -6.47 33.56
CA ALA A 188 -1.75 -6.22 34.07
C ALA A 188 -2.83 -7.05 33.37
N VAL A 189 -2.65 -7.31 32.07
CA VAL A 189 -3.58 -8.05 31.22
C VAL A 189 -2.80 -9.18 30.50
N PRO A 190 -2.59 -10.32 31.16
CA PRO A 190 -1.82 -11.43 30.61
C PRO A 190 -2.33 -11.90 29.25
N GLY A 191 -1.41 -12.17 28.32
CA GLY A 191 -1.71 -12.59 26.94
C GLY A 191 -2.01 -11.43 25.98
N SER A 192 -1.87 -10.18 26.43
CA SER A 192 -1.90 -9.01 25.54
C SER A 192 -0.62 -8.92 24.73
N SER A 193 -0.73 -8.44 23.49
CA SER A 193 0.36 -8.16 22.57
C SER A 193 0.29 -6.71 22.05
N ILE A 194 1.42 -6.21 21.58
CA ILE A 194 1.54 -4.86 21.01
C ILE A 194 1.66 -4.89 19.48
N THR A 195 1.79 -6.06 18.88
CA THR A 195 1.82 -6.29 17.45
C THR A 195 1.21 -7.64 17.12
N ASP A 196 0.74 -7.79 15.90
CA ASP A 196 0.26 -9.05 15.34
C ASP A 196 1.41 -10.04 15.09
N ASN A 197 2.51 -9.57 14.46
CA ASN A 197 3.69 -10.37 14.16
C ASN A 197 4.96 -9.51 14.07
N VAL A 198 6.10 -10.19 13.98
CA VAL A 198 7.43 -9.57 13.93
C VAL A 198 7.64 -8.63 12.74
N ASN A 199 7.08 -8.97 11.56
CA ASN A 199 7.23 -8.17 10.34
C ASN A 199 6.54 -6.81 10.42
N SER A 200 5.47 -6.69 11.20
CA SER A 200 4.81 -5.41 11.41
C SER A 200 5.73 -4.41 12.11
N ILE A 201 6.45 -4.84 13.16
CA ILE A 201 7.44 -3.98 13.85
C ILE A 201 8.54 -3.53 12.89
N PHE A 202 9.15 -4.47 12.18
CA PHE A 202 10.19 -4.17 11.20
C PHE A 202 9.70 -3.20 10.12
N SER A 203 8.56 -3.50 9.50
CA SER A 203 8.01 -2.71 8.42
C SER A 203 7.66 -1.29 8.84
N TYR A 204 7.03 -1.12 10.01
CA TYR A 204 6.67 0.22 10.51
C TYR A 204 7.89 1.01 10.97
N ARG A 205 8.91 0.35 11.55
CA ARG A 205 10.17 1.03 11.86
C ARG A 205 10.89 1.46 10.58
N MET A 206 10.93 0.62 9.54
CA MET A 206 11.47 0.99 8.23
C MET A 206 10.65 2.09 7.53
N ALA A 207 9.34 2.12 7.73
CA ALA A 207 8.45 3.16 7.17
C ALA A 207 8.69 4.57 7.72
N GLN A 208 9.43 4.70 8.82
CA GLN A 208 9.83 5.96 9.45
C GLN A 208 11.21 6.44 9.00
N GLN A 209 11.98 5.58 8.32
CA GLN A 209 13.37 5.89 7.94
C GLN A 209 13.43 6.78 6.70
N PRO A 210 14.33 7.79 6.67
CA PRO A 210 14.61 8.56 5.46
C PRO A 210 15.46 7.79 4.44
N LYS A 211 16.07 6.69 4.86
CA LYS A 211 16.86 5.77 4.03
C LYS A 211 16.23 4.37 4.07
N ARG A 212 16.21 3.71 2.92
CA ARG A 212 15.77 2.33 2.83
C ARG A 212 16.93 1.40 2.52
N TYR A 213 16.90 0.68 1.43
CA TYR A 213 17.85 -0.39 1.13
C TYR A 213 18.88 -0.04 0.07
N MET A 214 18.60 0.98 -0.74
CA MET A 214 19.50 1.46 -1.81
C MET A 214 19.60 2.97 -1.76
N THR A 215 20.74 3.53 -2.20
CA THR A 215 20.85 4.96 -2.49
C THR A 215 20.29 5.28 -3.88
N PRO A 216 19.97 6.54 -4.17
CA PRO A 216 19.60 6.97 -5.54
C PRO A 216 20.66 6.65 -6.60
N GLU A 217 21.93 6.57 -6.20
CA GLU A 217 23.09 6.25 -7.05
C GLU A 217 23.24 4.73 -7.29
N GLY A 218 22.34 3.89 -6.71
CA GLY A 218 22.32 2.45 -6.88
C GLY A 218 23.23 1.68 -5.91
N GLN A 219 23.74 2.32 -4.86
CA GLN A 219 24.53 1.64 -3.85
C GLN A 219 23.64 0.88 -2.86
N TYR A 220 23.99 -0.39 -2.58
CA TYR A 220 23.33 -1.18 -1.54
C TYR A 220 23.71 -0.67 -0.14
N ILE A 221 22.70 -0.40 0.69
CA ILE A 221 22.83 0.05 2.08
C ILE A 221 21.90 -0.73 3.03
N GLY A 222 21.35 -1.86 2.57
CA GLY A 222 20.44 -2.70 3.35
C GLY A 222 21.12 -3.56 4.43
N ASP A 223 22.43 -3.52 4.49
CA ASP A 223 23.30 -4.14 5.53
C ASP A 223 23.70 -3.16 6.62
N GLN A 224 23.37 -1.86 6.48
CA GLN A 224 23.80 -0.80 7.41
C GLN A 224 22.91 -0.72 8.67
N ASP A 225 23.41 0.04 9.66
CA ASP A 225 22.84 0.18 11.01
C ASP A 225 21.34 0.48 11.02
N HIS A 226 20.84 1.35 10.15
CA HIS A 226 19.42 1.74 10.14
C HIS A 226 18.47 0.57 9.83
N VAL A 227 18.89 -0.41 9.02
CA VAL A 227 18.13 -1.63 8.74
C VAL A 227 18.35 -2.65 9.84
N ARG A 228 19.61 -2.78 10.31
CA ARG A 228 19.97 -3.68 11.42
C ARG A 228 19.22 -3.30 12.70
N GLU A 229 19.15 -2.03 13.06
CA GLU A 229 18.39 -1.55 14.22
C GLU A 229 16.89 -1.87 14.12
N ALA A 230 16.29 -1.74 12.93
CA ALA A 230 14.90 -2.10 12.71
C ALA A 230 14.68 -3.62 12.85
N PHE A 231 15.62 -4.43 12.36
CA PHE A 231 15.60 -5.89 12.50
C PHE A 231 15.73 -6.29 13.97
N ASP A 232 16.72 -5.75 14.69
CA ASP A 232 16.96 -6.06 16.11
C ASP A 232 15.80 -5.61 17.01
N LEU A 233 15.16 -4.48 16.69
CA LEU A 233 13.95 -4.02 17.36
C LEU A 233 12.82 -5.06 17.23
N ALA A 234 12.59 -5.57 16.04
CA ALA A 234 11.56 -6.58 15.79
C ALA A 234 11.88 -7.90 16.52
N VAL A 235 13.12 -8.33 16.50
CA VAL A 235 13.61 -9.50 17.26
C VAL A 235 13.39 -9.31 18.75
N ARG A 236 13.64 -8.11 19.28
CA ARG A 236 13.44 -7.79 20.70
C ARG A 236 11.98 -7.93 21.10
N VAL A 237 11.05 -7.43 20.31
CA VAL A 237 9.59 -7.56 20.58
C VAL A 237 9.17 -9.02 20.68
N VAL A 238 9.72 -9.90 19.81
CA VAL A 238 9.48 -11.35 19.88
C VAL A 238 10.08 -11.95 21.14
N LYS A 239 11.35 -11.66 21.44
CA LYS A 239 12.05 -12.19 22.62
C LYS A 239 11.40 -11.79 23.94
N GLU A 240 10.77 -10.62 23.97
CA GLU A 240 10.05 -10.11 25.13
C GLU A 240 8.60 -10.62 25.21
N GLY A 241 8.16 -11.48 24.26
CA GLY A 241 6.84 -12.09 24.25
C GLY A 241 5.70 -11.11 23.96
N LEU A 242 5.98 -10.02 23.26
CA LEU A 242 5.02 -8.95 22.99
C LEU A 242 4.35 -9.05 21.62
N SER A 243 4.74 -10.01 20.80
CA SER A 243 4.11 -10.34 19.51
C SER A 243 3.06 -11.41 19.68
N ALA A 244 1.95 -11.29 18.94
CA ALA A 244 0.90 -12.30 18.91
C ALA A 244 1.20 -13.49 17.99
N ASN A 245 2.25 -13.41 17.18
CA ASN A 245 2.63 -14.40 16.15
C ASN A 245 1.45 -14.79 15.25
N ALA A 246 0.68 -13.78 14.81
CA ALA A 246 -0.48 -13.96 13.94
C ALA A 246 -0.22 -13.31 12.57
N GLN A 247 -0.27 -14.11 11.52
CA GLN A 247 -0.06 -13.65 10.13
C GLN A 247 -1.10 -12.60 9.74
N ASP A 248 -0.65 -11.52 9.12
CA ASP A 248 -1.52 -10.44 8.63
C ASP A 248 -2.63 -11.00 7.71
N GLY A 249 -3.86 -10.51 7.91
CA GLY A 249 -5.04 -10.95 7.18
C GLY A 249 -5.57 -12.36 7.52
N SER A 250 -4.89 -13.11 8.38
CA SER A 250 -5.33 -14.45 8.79
C SER A 250 -6.56 -14.41 9.71
N THR A 251 -7.19 -15.58 9.92
CA THR A 251 -8.26 -15.74 10.92
C THR A 251 -7.75 -15.45 12.32
N ASP A 252 -6.52 -15.83 12.62
CA ASP A 252 -5.90 -15.60 13.93
C ASP A 252 -5.66 -14.10 14.18
N ALA A 253 -5.17 -13.36 13.17
CA ALA A 253 -5.04 -11.91 13.27
C ALA A 253 -6.39 -11.23 13.54
N LYS A 254 -7.46 -11.64 12.87
CA LYS A 254 -8.81 -11.14 13.16
C LYS A 254 -9.27 -11.50 14.58
N ALA A 255 -8.96 -12.71 15.02
CA ALA A 255 -9.32 -13.17 16.36
C ALA A 255 -8.62 -12.36 17.46
N ILE A 256 -7.33 -12.07 17.36
CA ILE A 256 -6.61 -11.27 18.37
C ILE A 256 -7.13 -9.84 18.46
N ILE A 257 -7.57 -9.24 17.34
CA ILE A 257 -8.20 -7.91 17.33
C ILE A 257 -9.56 -7.99 18.03
N SER A 258 -10.41 -8.97 17.67
CA SER A 258 -11.78 -9.07 18.16
C SER A 258 -11.90 -9.47 19.61
N ASN A 259 -11.01 -10.34 20.12
CA ASN A 259 -11.01 -10.77 21.53
C ASN A 259 -10.19 -9.88 22.45
N GLY A 260 -9.57 -8.81 21.93
CA GLY A 260 -8.83 -7.83 22.72
C GLY A 260 -7.43 -8.28 23.12
N LYS A 261 -6.85 -9.30 22.50
CA LYS A 261 -5.44 -9.66 22.73
C LYS A 261 -4.47 -8.66 22.13
N LEU A 262 -4.84 -8.04 20.99
CA LEU A 262 -4.07 -6.93 20.42
C LEU A 262 -4.44 -5.63 21.16
N ALA A 263 -3.62 -5.25 22.14
CA ALA A 263 -3.88 -4.08 22.98
C ALA A 263 -3.52 -2.75 22.28
N THR A 264 -2.45 -2.77 21.50
CA THR A 264 -1.98 -1.64 20.69
C THR A 264 -1.47 -2.15 19.35
N PHE A 265 -1.40 -1.27 18.34
CA PHE A 265 -0.81 -1.60 17.06
C PHE A 265 -0.34 -0.34 16.33
N SER A 266 0.94 -0.26 16.01
CA SER A 266 1.43 0.79 15.11
C SER A 266 1.04 0.41 13.68
N ALA A 267 0.27 1.25 12.99
CA ALA A 267 -0.26 0.93 11.68
C ALA A 267 -0.50 2.17 10.80
N ALA A 268 -0.63 1.94 9.49
CA ALA A 268 -1.08 2.96 8.57
C ALA A 268 -2.60 3.17 8.68
N VAL A 269 -3.06 4.33 8.23
CA VAL A 269 -4.46 4.78 8.34
C VAL A 269 -5.49 3.78 7.79
N TRP A 270 -5.19 3.10 6.68
CA TRP A 270 -6.08 2.11 6.08
C TRP A 270 -6.38 0.91 7.00
N TRP A 271 -5.52 0.67 8.00
CA TRP A 271 -5.77 -0.37 9.00
C TRP A 271 -6.99 -0.05 9.88
N ALA A 272 -7.37 1.22 10.04
CA ALA A 272 -8.60 1.59 10.76
C ALA A 272 -9.83 0.85 10.21
N GLN A 273 -9.91 0.68 8.90
CA GLN A 273 -11.00 -0.06 8.23
C GLN A 273 -10.72 -1.56 8.21
N LEU A 274 -9.55 -1.98 7.73
CA LEU A 274 -9.24 -3.41 7.53
C LEU A 274 -9.04 -4.17 8.84
N GLY A 275 -8.51 -3.51 9.87
CA GLY A 275 -8.33 -4.05 11.21
C GLY A 275 -9.61 -3.92 12.06
N PRO A 276 -9.69 -2.93 12.96
CA PRO A 276 -10.71 -2.92 14.00
C PRO A 276 -12.15 -2.81 13.47
N LYS A 277 -12.43 -1.98 12.46
CA LYS A 277 -13.81 -1.83 11.96
C LYS A 277 -14.34 -3.12 11.33
N ASN A 278 -13.52 -3.83 10.55
CA ASN A 278 -13.92 -5.07 9.89
C ASN A 278 -13.78 -6.30 10.79
N ALA A 279 -12.65 -6.43 11.51
CA ALA A 279 -12.38 -7.62 12.32
C ALA A 279 -13.14 -7.62 13.67
N ALA A 280 -13.39 -6.44 14.24
CA ALA A 280 -13.95 -6.29 15.57
C ALA A 280 -15.03 -5.21 15.68
N PRO A 281 -16.10 -5.24 14.87
CA PRO A 281 -17.13 -4.18 14.85
C PRO A 281 -17.82 -3.96 16.19
N LYS A 282 -17.84 -4.98 17.05
CA LYS A 282 -18.41 -4.90 18.42
C LYS A 282 -17.55 -4.07 19.39
N THR A 283 -16.35 -3.69 18.98
CA THR A 283 -15.42 -2.85 19.78
C THR A 283 -15.53 -1.36 19.44
N LYS A 284 -16.61 -0.97 18.77
CA LYS A 284 -16.93 0.45 18.51
C LYS A 284 -16.85 1.26 19.82
N GLY A 285 -16.16 2.40 19.77
CA GLY A 285 -15.97 3.29 20.91
C GLY A 285 -14.78 2.95 21.81
N LEU A 286 -14.18 1.76 21.66
CA LEU A 286 -13.08 1.28 22.53
C LEU A 286 -11.68 1.57 21.95
N TRP A 287 -11.58 1.98 20.70
CA TRP A 287 -10.31 2.29 20.06
C TRP A 287 -10.00 3.79 20.13
N ARG A 288 -8.71 4.09 20.15
CA ARG A 288 -8.16 5.46 20.00
C ARG A 288 -6.94 5.42 19.10
N VAL A 289 -6.54 6.58 18.64
CA VAL A 289 -5.37 6.79 17.78
C VAL A 289 -4.52 7.90 18.37
N THR A 290 -3.20 7.73 18.36
CA THR A 290 -2.24 8.76 18.74
C THR A 290 -0.99 8.70 17.84
N ALA A 291 -0.03 9.61 18.04
CA ALA A 291 1.22 9.60 17.28
C ALA A 291 1.93 8.23 17.39
N ALA A 292 2.53 7.78 16.31
CA ALA A 292 3.29 6.53 16.29
C ALA A 292 4.58 6.66 17.13
N PRO A 293 5.01 5.60 17.85
CA PRO A 293 6.29 5.59 18.51
C PRO A 293 7.43 5.77 17.51
N GLY A 294 8.41 6.59 17.83
CA GLY A 294 9.55 6.87 16.95
C GLY A 294 9.27 7.87 15.82
N GLY A 295 8.06 8.43 15.74
CA GLY A 295 7.73 9.53 14.84
C GLY A 295 6.89 9.17 13.62
N ALA A 296 6.81 10.12 12.70
CA ALA A 296 6.02 10.00 11.49
C ALA A 296 6.56 8.94 10.53
N GLY A 297 5.68 8.22 9.89
CA GLY A 297 6.02 7.22 8.88
C GLY A 297 4.95 7.12 7.81
N ASN A 298 5.28 6.46 6.70
CA ASN A 298 4.33 6.16 5.63
C ASN A 298 4.50 4.72 5.16
N ARG A 299 3.40 3.96 5.14
CA ARG A 299 3.34 2.62 4.57
C ARG A 299 2.14 2.51 3.65
N GLY A 300 2.41 2.25 2.39
CA GLY A 300 1.38 2.27 1.35
C GLY A 300 1.25 3.63 0.67
N GLY A 301 0.13 3.82 0.03
CA GLY A 301 -0.15 4.97 -0.84
C GLY A 301 0.11 4.66 -2.30
N SER A 302 -0.85 5.03 -3.13
CA SER A 302 -0.96 4.57 -4.51
C SER A 302 -0.73 5.69 -5.51
N PHE A 303 -0.70 5.33 -6.78
CA PHE A 303 -0.50 6.24 -7.92
C PHE A 303 -1.38 5.81 -9.08
N LEU A 304 -1.61 6.73 -10.01
CA LEU A 304 -2.22 6.47 -11.30
C LEU A 304 -1.22 6.75 -12.42
N ALA A 305 -1.06 5.82 -13.35
CA ALA A 305 -0.16 6.00 -14.48
C ALA A 305 -0.93 5.82 -15.80
N ILE A 306 -0.60 6.65 -16.80
CA ILE A 306 -1.14 6.55 -18.16
C ILE A 306 -0.17 5.74 -19.00
N THR A 307 -0.66 4.67 -19.61
CA THR A 307 0.19 3.83 -20.44
C THR A 307 0.43 4.46 -21.81
N LYS A 308 1.52 4.13 -22.46
CA LYS A 308 1.80 4.60 -23.84
C LYS A 308 0.80 4.09 -24.88
N TYR A 309 -0.05 3.16 -24.50
CA TYR A 309 -1.11 2.60 -25.36
C TYR A 309 -2.40 3.41 -25.32
N CYS A 310 -2.49 4.40 -24.42
CA CYS A 310 -3.63 5.29 -24.29
C CYS A 310 -3.86 6.06 -25.58
N LYS A 311 -5.10 6.01 -26.09
CA LYS A 311 -5.47 6.67 -27.36
C LYS A 311 -5.81 8.13 -27.16
N ASN A 312 -6.24 8.52 -25.96
CA ASN A 312 -6.58 9.90 -25.64
C ASN A 312 -5.87 10.34 -24.33
N PRO A 313 -4.54 10.60 -24.39
CA PRO A 313 -3.76 10.98 -23.20
C PRO A 313 -4.28 12.24 -22.50
N ALA A 314 -4.80 13.22 -23.25
CA ALA A 314 -5.32 14.46 -22.68
C ALA A 314 -6.58 14.20 -21.83
N ALA A 315 -7.53 13.38 -22.33
CA ALA A 315 -8.70 12.98 -21.54
C ALA A 315 -8.31 12.12 -20.33
N ALA A 316 -7.36 11.20 -20.49
CA ALA A 316 -6.86 10.39 -19.39
C ALA A 316 -6.21 11.25 -18.29
N PHE A 317 -5.41 12.25 -18.66
CA PHE A 317 -4.80 13.16 -17.70
C PHE A 317 -5.83 14.07 -17.03
N ALA A 318 -6.78 14.63 -17.80
CA ALA A 318 -7.87 15.41 -17.24
C ALA A 318 -8.71 14.58 -16.23
N PHE A 319 -8.95 13.30 -16.51
CA PHE A 319 -9.65 12.41 -15.60
C PHE A 319 -8.85 12.17 -14.32
N ILE A 320 -7.57 11.76 -14.41
CA ILE A 320 -6.78 11.47 -13.19
C ILE A 320 -6.52 12.72 -12.35
N SER A 321 -6.28 13.89 -12.96
CA SER A 321 -6.10 15.14 -12.22
C SER A 321 -7.39 15.62 -11.55
N TRP A 322 -8.56 15.43 -12.18
CA TRP A 322 -9.86 15.67 -11.57
C TRP A 322 -10.12 14.69 -10.42
N LEU A 323 -9.88 13.39 -10.64
CA LEU A 323 -10.09 12.35 -9.63
C LEU A 323 -9.25 12.60 -8.38
N GLU A 324 -8.00 13.04 -8.56
CA GLU A 324 -7.04 13.29 -7.49
C GLU A 324 -7.01 14.76 -7.02
N SER A 325 -8.03 15.55 -7.35
CA SER A 325 -8.21 16.88 -6.75
C SER A 325 -8.47 16.79 -5.25
N ALA A 326 -8.09 17.82 -4.50
CA ALA A 326 -8.25 17.85 -3.04
C ALA A 326 -9.67 17.52 -2.58
N LYS A 327 -10.70 18.04 -3.28
CA LYS A 327 -12.11 17.76 -2.99
C LYS A 327 -12.46 16.28 -3.17
N ASN A 328 -11.97 15.66 -4.22
CA ASN A 328 -12.28 14.27 -4.55
C ASN A 328 -11.47 13.30 -3.70
N GLN A 329 -10.22 13.63 -3.35
CA GLN A 329 -9.44 12.87 -2.38
C GLN A 329 -10.09 12.90 -0.97
N ALA A 330 -10.67 14.03 -0.56
CA ALA A 330 -11.47 14.08 0.67
C ALA A 330 -12.67 13.12 0.60
N GLN A 331 -13.36 13.01 -0.55
CA GLN A 331 -14.44 12.03 -0.74
C GLN A 331 -13.91 10.59 -0.71
N ALA A 332 -12.79 10.32 -1.35
CA ALA A 332 -12.17 8.99 -1.39
C ALA A 332 -11.67 8.52 -0.01
N PHE A 333 -11.39 9.42 0.91
CA PHE A 333 -11.07 9.04 2.29
C PHE A 333 -12.31 8.55 3.06
N LEU A 334 -13.47 9.08 2.79
CA LEU A 334 -14.71 8.64 3.46
C LEU A 334 -15.13 7.22 3.03
N ASP A 335 -14.86 6.88 1.79
CA ASP A 335 -15.09 5.55 1.20
C ASP A 335 -14.25 5.42 -0.09
N PRO A 336 -13.26 4.56 -0.20
CA PRO A 336 -12.86 3.40 0.62
C PRO A 336 -11.70 3.61 1.62
N VAL A 337 -11.52 4.79 2.21
CA VAL A 337 -10.47 5.10 3.19
C VAL A 337 -9.08 5.26 2.56
N LEU A 338 -9.01 6.01 1.47
CA LEU A 338 -7.77 6.42 0.82
C LEU A 338 -7.31 7.76 1.41
N PHE A 339 -6.27 7.76 2.23
CA PHE A 339 -5.84 8.99 2.91
C PHE A 339 -5.23 9.99 1.92
N PRO A 340 -5.72 11.24 1.88
CA PRO A 340 -5.33 12.18 0.86
C PRO A 340 -3.82 12.46 0.79
N SER A 341 -3.31 12.53 -0.42
CA SER A 341 -1.96 13.01 -0.71
C SER A 341 -1.87 14.53 -0.89
N THR A 342 -3.04 15.20 -0.92
CA THR A 342 -3.18 16.66 -1.05
C THR A 342 -3.49 17.28 0.30
N PRO A 343 -2.59 18.11 0.90
CA PRO A 343 -2.82 18.73 2.22
C PRO A 343 -4.07 19.61 2.32
N ALA A 344 -4.52 20.20 1.19
CA ALA A 344 -5.75 20.99 1.15
C ALA A 344 -7.01 20.15 1.51
N SER A 345 -6.99 18.85 1.28
CA SER A 345 -8.09 17.95 1.68
C SER A 345 -8.28 17.87 3.19
N TYR A 346 -7.23 18.05 3.99
CA TYR A 346 -7.29 17.89 5.45
C TYR A 346 -8.16 18.91 6.15
N THR A 347 -8.46 20.03 5.49
CA THR A 347 -9.36 21.09 6.00
C THR A 347 -10.80 20.92 5.55
N ASP A 348 -11.13 19.85 4.80
CA ASP A 348 -12.49 19.56 4.40
C ASP A 348 -13.33 19.19 5.63
N SER A 349 -14.44 19.90 5.85
CA SER A 349 -15.30 19.72 7.02
C SER A 349 -15.87 18.31 7.15
N ARG A 350 -15.98 17.56 6.06
CA ARG A 350 -16.42 16.15 6.07
C ARG A 350 -15.43 15.25 6.79
N LEU A 351 -14.13 15.59 6.78
CA LEU A 351 -13.06 14.83 7.42
C LEU A 351 -12.88 15.19 8.90
N SER A 352 -13.42 16.34 9.33
CA SER A 352 -13.37 16.78 10.73
C SER A 352 -14.47 16.17 11.60
N ALA A 353 -15.32 15.30 11.04
CA ALA A 353 -16.39 14.66 11.80
C ALA A 353 -15.80 13.69 12.84
N PRO A 354 -16.32 13.68 14.08
CA PRO A 354 -15.96 12.69 15.08
C PRO A 354 -16.24 11.27 14.59
N ASP A 355 -15.29 10.36 14.76
CA ASP A 355 -15.48 8.95 14.43
C ASP A 355 -15.91 8.17 15.68
N ASP A 356 -17.18 7.79 15.73
CA ASP A 356 -17.74 7.02 16.83
C ASP A 356 -17.01 5.71 17.12
N PHE A 357 -16.40 5.09 16.08
CA PHE A 357 -15.64 3.87 16.27
C PHE A 357 -14.40 4.11 17.13
N PHE A 358 -13.83 5.29 17.01
CA PHE A 358 -12.71 5.77 17.81
C PHE A 358 -13.16 6.64 19.00
N GLY A 359 -14.38 6.41 19.50
CA GLY A 359 -14.91 7.09 20.69
C GLY A 359 -15.10 8.58 20.52
N GLY A 360 -15.47 9.03 19.32
CA GLY A 360 -15.67 10.44 18.99
C GLY A 360 -14.37 11.20 18.66
N GLN A 361 -13.24 10.52 18.53
CA GLN A 361 -11.98 11.16 18.16
C GLN A 361 -11.97 11.56 16.67
N GLN A 362 -11.42 12.72 16.35
CA GLN A 362 -11.11 13.16 14.99
C GLN A 362 -9.73 12.59 14.61
N ILE A 363 -9.71 11.36 14.07
CA ILE A 363 -8.46 10.65 13.80
C ILE A 363 -7.66 11.26 12.65
N VAL A 364 -8.30 12.02 11.76
CA VAL A 364 -7.68 12.64 10.58
C VAL A 364 -6.52 13.54 10.98
N ASP A 365 -6.64 14.30 12.07
CA ASP A 365 -5.59 15.23 12.50
C ASP A 365 -4.28 14.50 12.83
N THR A 366 -4.36 13.35 13.49
CA THR A 366 -3.19 12.53 13.83
C THR A 366 -2.48 12.04 12.55
N PHE A 367 -3.25 11.57 11.57
CA PHE A 367 -2.69 11.08 10.31
C PHE A 367 -2.18 12.22 9.42
N ALA A 368 -2.86 13.36 9.38
CA ALA A 368 -2.44 14.54 8.64
C ALA A 368 -1.08 15.07 9.15
N GLU A 369 -0.91 15.11 10.48
CA GLU A 369 0.38 15.48 11.08
C GLU A 369 1.49 14.48 10.72
N SER A 370 1.19 13.18 10.76
CA SER A 370 2.14 12.14 10.33
C SER A 370 2.51 12.29 8.85
N ALA A 371 1.53 12.49 7.96
CA ALA A 371 1.77 12.67 6.53
C ALA A 371 2.64 13.90 6.22
N LYS A 372 2.40 15.03 6.92
CA LYS A 372 3.18 16.26 6.75
C LYS A 372 4.60 16.16 7.30
N LYS A 373 4.78 15.42 8.41
CA LYS A 373 6.09 15.27 9.10
C LYS A 373 6.96 14.16 8.54
N TYR A 374 6.40 13.26 7.73
CA TYR A 374 7.18 12.19 7.12
C TYR A 374 8.26 12.76 6.20
N PRO A 375 9.54 12.40 6.41
CA PRO A 375 10.64 13.02 5.66
C PRO A 375 10.72 12.57 4.20
N GLY A 376 9.96 11.53 3.82
CA GLY A 376 10.13 10.83 2.54
C GLY A 376 11.34 9.90 2.57
N ALA A 377 11.35 8.95 1.65
CA ALA A 377 12.48 8.05 1.44
C ALA A 377 12.63 7.75 -0.06
N TYR A 378 13.84 7.37 -0.47
CA TYR A 378 14.04 6.84 -1.81
C TYR A 378 13.59 5.37 -1.86
N PHE A 379 12.80 5.03 -2.86
CA PHE A 379 12.35 3.66 -3.16
C PHE A 379 13.08 3.16 -4.41
N SER A 380 13.69 2.01 -4.28
CA SER A 380 14.42 1.35 -5.36
C SER A 380 13.55 0.31 -6.07
N PRO A 381 13.78 0.05 -7.36
CA PRO A 381 13.21 -1.12 -8.04
C PRO A 381 13.49 -2.46 -7.35
N TYR A 382 14.52 -2.51 -6.53
CA TYR A 382 15.01 -3.71 -5.84
C TYR A 382 14.50 -3.86 -4.41
N ASP A 383 13.72 -2.92 -3.89
CA ASP A 383 13.26 -2.93 -2.48
C ASP A 383 12.56 -4.24 -2.08
N SER A 384 11.77 -4.84 -2.99
CA SER A 384 11.11 -6.13 -2.73
C SER A 384 12.09 -7.29 -2.66
N ILE A 385 13.14 -7.27 -3.51
CA ILE A 385 14.20 -8.29 -3.53
C ILE A 385 14.96 -8.27 -2.21
N ILE A 386 15.20 -7.08 -1.66
CA ILE A 386 15.94 -6.89 -0.42
C ILE A 386 15.05 -7.15 0.80
N GLY A 387 13.83 -6.62 0.81
CA GLY A 387 12.94 -6.73 1.97
C GLY A 387 12.39 -8.13 2.21
N SER A 388 12.19 -8.93 1.16
CA SER A 388 11.61 -10.27 1.28
C SER A 388 12.48 -11.26 2.09
N PRO A 389 13.78 -11.39 1.87
CA PRO A 389 14.64 -12.24 2.70
C PRO A 389 14.68 -11.80 4.16
N LEU A 390 14.77 -10.49 4.44
CA LEU A 390 14.73 -9.97 5.82
C LEU A 390 13.43 -10.36 6.52
N SER A 391 12.30 -10.19 5.84
CA SER A 391 10.99 -10.56 6.36
C SER A 391 10.85 -12.06 6.60
N ALA A 392 11.34 -12.89 5.68
CA ALA A 392 11.30 -14.35 5.81
C ALA A 392 12.12 -14.83 7.01
N GLU A 393 13.29 -14.26 7.22
CA GLU A 393 14.16 -14.63 8.33
C GLU A 393 13.63 -14.13 9.68
N LEU A 394 12.96 -12.98 9.73
CA LEU A 394 12.23 -12.55 10.92
C LEU A 394 11.11 -13.53 11.29
N VAL A 395 10.36 -14.03 10.30
CA VAL A 395 9.35 -15.08 10.54
C VAL A 395 10.00 -16.35 11.07
N ASN A 396 11.17 -16.78 10.54
CA ASN A 396 11.90 -17.93 11.05
C ASN A 396 12.34 -17.76 12.51
N ILE A 397 12.70 -16.54 12.92
CA ILE A 397 12.99 -16.24 14.34
C ILE A 397 11.73 -16.42 15.18
N GLU A 398 10.61 -15.82 14.78
CA GLU A 398 9.36 -15.82 15.54
C GLU A 398 8.73 -17.21 15.65
N THR A 399 8.72 -17.97 14.54
CA THR A 399 7.99 -19.25 14.45
C THR A 399 8.82 -20.49 14.79
N SER A 400 10.13 -20.44 14.51
CA SER A 400 11.04 -21.59 14.62
C SER A 400 12.17 -21.38 15.63
N GLY A 401 12.26 -20.20 16.23
CA GLY A 401 13.33 -19.88 17.19
C GLY A 401 14.72 -19.79 16.58
N LYS A 402 14.83 -19.49 15.27
CA LYS A 402 16.12 -19.34 14.58
C LYS A 402 16.96 -18.26 15.28
N ALA A 403 18.26 -18.52 15.42
CA ALA A 403 19.18 -17.57 16.04
C ALA A 403 19.22 -16.25 15.24
N PRO A 404 19.05 -15.06 15.86
CA PRO A 404 18.95 -13.80 15.14
C PRO A 404 20.15 -13.46 14.27
N GLU A 405 21.38 -13.73 14.74
CA GLU A 405 22.59 -13.49 13.94
C GLU A 405 22.66 -14.40 12.71
N GLN A 406 22.25 -15.66 12.86
CA GLN A 406 22.18 -16.57 11.72
C GLN A 406 21.11 -16.09 10.73
N ALA A 407 19.94 -15.70 11.20
CA ALA A 407 18.84 -15.20 10.37
C ALA A 407 19.27 -13.94 9.59
N TRP A 408 19.92 -12.99 10.25
CA TRP A 408 20.48 -11.82 9.58
C TRP A 408 21.48 -12.17 8.49
N ASN A 409 22.47 -13.01 8.80
CA ASN A 409 23.48 -13.41 7.84
C ASN A 409 22.89 -14.18 6.65
N ASP A 410 21.94 -15.08 6.89
CA ASP A 410 21.26 -15.83 5.82
C ASP A 410 20.45 -14.90 4.93
N ALA A 411 19.78 -13.89 5.51
CA ALA A 411 19.07 -12.85 4.74
C ALA A 411 20.05 -12.07 3.86
N GLN A 412 21.16 -11.58 4.42
CA GLN A 412 22.16 -10.81 3.68
C GLN A 412 22.78 -11.62 2.53
N HIS A 413 23.15 -12.89 2.75
CA HIS A 413 23.63 -13.78 1.70
C HIS A 413 22.59 -14.00 0.59
N GLN A 414 21.30 -14.10 0.95
CA GLN A 414 20.25 -14.23 -0.05
C GLN A 414 20.09 -12.95 -0.86
N ILE A 415 20.08 -11.79 -0.20
CA ILE A 415 19.98 -10.48 -0.84
C ILE A 415 21.11 -10.29 -1.85
N GLU A 416 22.36 -10.58 -1.47
CA GLU A 416 23.52 -10.45 -2.36
C GLU A 416 23.34 -11.29 -3.63
N ARG A 417 22.95 -12.58 -3.49
CA ARG A 417 22.67 -13.45 -4.64
C ARG A 417 21.56 -12.91 -5.55
N GLU A 418 20.47 -12.41 -4.96
CA GLU A 418 19.34 -11.90 -5.74
C GLU A 418 19.68 -10.57 -6.45
N LEU A 419 20.41 -9.67 -5.79
CA LEU A 419 20.86 -8.41 -6.40
C LEU A 419 21.87 -8.67 -7.52
N THR A 420 22.82 -9.59 -7.34
CA THR A 420 23.75 -10.01 -8.40
C THR A 420 22.99 -10.60 -9.59
N ARG A 421 21.99 -11.48 -9.34
CA ARG A 421 21.14 -12.04 -10.42
C ARG A 421 20.35 -10.96 -11.15
N ALA A 422 19.92 -9.93 -10.44
CA ALA A 422 19.20 -8.78 -11.02
C ALA A 422 20.12 -7.76 -11.72
N GLY A 423 21.45 -7.94 -11.64
CA GLY A 423 22.43 -7.00 -12.19
C GLY A 423 22.44 -5.64 -11.47
N ALA A 424 22.08 -5.64 -10.18
CA ALA A 424 22.03 -4.42 -9.36
C ALA A 424 23.35 -4.16 -8.62
N ILE A 425 24.16 -5.20 -8.41
CA ILE A 425 25.51 -5.17 -7.84
C ILE A 425 26.40 -6.17 -8.59
#